data_d7a2db16d22e6c990f67288c133133ae
#
_entry.id   d7a2db16d22e6c990f67288c133133ae
#
_cell.length_a   1.000
_cell.length_b   1.000
_cell.length_c   1.000
_cell.angle_alpha   90.00
_cell.angle_beta   90.00
_cell.angle_gamma   90.00
#
_symmetry.space_group_name_H-M   'P 1'
#
loop_
_entity.id
_entity.type
_entity.pdbx_description
1 polymer ?
#
loop_
_entity_poly.entity_id
_entity_poly.type
_entity_poly.pdbx_seq_one_letter_code
_entity_poly.pdbx_strand_id
1 'polypeptide(L)'
;MGMKLTFDWHTHTIYSHGKGTIEDNVLEARRKGLTSVAITDHGPGHVGYGFRRRAIPRMRAEIDALNRKYDDIEIFMSVEANILNESGELDVRPEEFELYDFVIAGYHFGTLGKSPFRSLALHGRNLAAARRGRYSEKLMRRNTDLVLRALEKNRIRTLTHPGDKGAVFLEEVAAACAATGTYMEISNRHRQLTTEEIRLASRYGVKFIIGSDAHVPDRVGTCERAAERVAAAGLDPARVVNLIVTT
;
A
#
# COMPACT_ATOMS: atom_id res chain seq x y z
N MET A 1 25.39 11.25 -1.68
CA MET A 1 24.42 10.82 -2.68
C MET A 1 23.03 10.85 -2.03
N GLY A 2 22.13 11.65 -2.55
CA GLY A 2 20.72 11.67 -2.10
C GLY A 2 19.90 10.60 -2.82
N MET A 3 18.74 10.27 -2.26
CA MET A 3 17.74 9.44 -2.92
C MET A 3 16.42 10.19 -2.93
N LYS A 4 15.68 10.13 -4.04
CA LYS A 4 14.36 10.74 -4.16
C LYS A 4 13.42 9.85 -4.96
N LEU A 5 12.12 10.04 -4.76
CA LEU A 5 11.10 9.37 -5.56
C LEU A 5 10.93 10.06 -6.92
N THR A 6 10.61 9.27 -7.92
CA THR A 6 10.11 9.77 -9.22
C THR A 6 8.59 9.88 -9.23
N PHE A 7 7.89 9.03 -8.45
CA PHE A 7 6.45 9.05 -8.26
C PHE A 7 6.08 8.48 -6.89
N ASP A 8 4.86 8.79 -6.42
CA ASP A 8 4.31 8.28 -5.16
C ASP A 8 2.90 7.73 -5.36
N TRP A 9 2.76 6.42 -5.21
CA TRP A 9 1.50 5.70 -5.45
C TRP A 9 0.84 5.20 -4.17
N HIS A 10 1.13 5.86 -3.03
CA HIS A 10 0.45 5.57 -1.77
C HIS A 10 0.21 6.86 -0.97
N THR A 11 -0.93 7.50 -1.22
CA THR A 11 -1.34 8.75 -0.56
C THR A 11 -2.83 8.77 -0.22
N HIS A 12 -3.19 9.44 0.87
CA HIS A 12 -4.55 9.54 1.40
C HIS A 12 -5.04 10.97 1.44
N THR A 13 -6.37 11.12 1.32
CA THR A 13 -7.04 12.42 1.30
C THR A 13 -8.20 12.46 2.29
N ILE A 14 -8.93 13.58 2.30
CA ILE A 14 -10.16 13.75 3.10
C ILE A 14 -11.28 12.78 2.72
N TYR A 15 -11.15 12.01 1.62
CA TYR A 15 -12.12 10.98 1.27
C TYR A 15 -12.04 9.76 2.21
N SER A 16 -10.87 9.49 2.78
CA SER A 16 -10.69 8.52 3.87
C SER A 16 -10.37 9.24 5.20
N HIS A 17 -9.12 9.22 5.63
CA HIS A 17 -8.71 9.90 6.87
C HIS A 17 -7.45 10.76 6.73
N GLY A 18 -7.07 11.08 5.49
CA GLY A 18 -6.08 12.12 5.22
C GLY A 18 -6.63 13.53 5.52
N LYS A 19 -5.74 14.51 5.59
CA LYS A 19 -6.08 15.90 5.95
C LYS A 19 -6.09 16.86 4.78
N GLY A 20 -5.56 16.45 3.61
CA GLY A 20 -5.54 17.25 2.39
C GLY A 20 -6.59 16.82 1.38
N THR A 21 -6.95 17.72 0.48
CA THR A 21 -7.72 17.40 -0.72
C THR A 21 -6.86 16.63 -1.72
N ILE A 22 -7.48 16.10 -2.79
CA ILE A 22 -6.73 15.51 -3.91
C ILE A 22 -5.77 16.56 -4.48
N GLU A 23 -6.23 17.78 -4.70
CA GLU A 23 -5.40 18.85 -5.26
C GLU A 23 -4.22 19.23 -4.35
N ASP A 24 -4.39 19.25 -3.03
CA ASP A 24 -3.28 19.50 -2.11
C ASP A 24 -2.16 18.47 -2.26
N ASN A 25 -2.50 17.18 -2.38
CA ASN A 25 -1.53 16.13 -2.62
C ASN A 25 -0.84 16.28 -3.98
N VAL A 26 -1.59 16.65 -5.03
CA VAL A 26 -1.07 16.91 -6.38
C VAL A 26 -0.09 18.09 -6.37
N LEU A 27 -0.44 19.20 -5.72
CA LEU A 27 0.42 20.37 -5.63
C LEU A 27 1.73 20.08 -4.92
N GLU A 28 1.69 19.27 -3.86
CA GLU A 28 2.90 18.86 -3.16
C GLU A 28 3.76 17.90 -4.00
N ALA A 29 3.12 16.94 -4.70
CA ALA A 29 3.82 16.05 -5.63
C ALA A 29 4.56 16.84 -6.73
N ARG A 30 3.90 17.84 -7.33
CA ARG A 30 4.49 18.75 -8.33
C ARG A 30 5.64 19.55 -7.73
N ARG A 31 5.47 20.12 -6.53
CA ARG A 31 6.50 20.88 -5.82
C ARG A 31 7.78 20.04 -5.61
N LYS A 32 7.63 18.72 -5.37
CA LYS A 32 8.73 17.76 -5.22
C LYS A 32 9.27 17.23 -6.54
N GLY A 33 8.68 17.61 -7.67
CA GLY A 33 9.09 17.17 -9.00
C GLY A 33 8.78 15.69 -9.27
N LEU A 34 7.70 15.17 -8.69
CA LEU A 34 7.20 13.83 -9.02
C LEU A 34 6.55 13.84 -10.41
N THR A 35 6.71 12.76 -11.15
CA THR A 35 6.09 12.58 -12.48
C THR A 35 4.66 12.05 -12.38
N SER A 36 4.32 11.37 -11.28
CA SER A 36 2.95 10.94 -11.01
C SER A 36 2.67 10.79 -9.51
N VAL A 37 1.39 10.87 -9.17
CA VAL A 37 0.86 10.61 -7.83
C VAL A 37 -0.41 9.77 -7.94
N ALA A 38 -0.62 8.81 -7.03
CA ALA A 38 -1.87 8.09 -6.94
C ALA A 38 -2.62 8.44 -5.65
N ILE A 39 -3.91 8.65 -5.79
CA ILE A 39 -4.84 8.80 -4.68
C ILE A 39 -5.35 7.40 -4.34
N THR A 40 -4.96 6.92 -3.16
CA THR A 40 -5.17 5.54 -2.70
C THR A 40 -5.93 5.50 -1.39
N ASP A 41 -6.95 6.30 -1.26
CA ASP A 41 -7.78 6.31 -0.05
C ASP A 41 -8.24 4.91 0.34
N HIS A 42 -8.37 4.63 1.64
CA HIS A 42 -8.76 3.32 2.15
C HIS A 42 -10.09 2.85 1.60
N GLY A 43 -10.13 1.61 1.15
CA GLY A 43 -11.32 0.96 0.61
C GLY A 43 -12.52 0.97 1.55
N PRO A 44 -13.72 0.80 0.99
CA PRO A 44 -14.99 1.02 1.72
C PRO A 44 -15.32 -0.02 2.79
N GLY A 45 -14.53 -1.09 2.93
CA GLY A 45 -14.69 -2.11 3.97
C GLY A 45 -14.11 -1.71 5.34
N HIS A 46 -13.36 -0.60 5.41
CA HIS A 46 -12.83 -0.12 6.68
C HIS A 46 -13.88 0.70 7.43
N VAL A 47 -14.29 0.25 8.62
CA VAL A 47 -15.41 0.83 9.39
C VAL A 47 -15.17 2.29 9.79
N GLY A 48 -13.92 2.65 10.14
CA GLY A 48 -13.59 4.00 10.62
C GLY A 48 -13.09 4.97 9.56
N TYR A 49 -12.39 4.45 8.53
CA TYR A 49 -11.62 5.29 7.61
C TYR A 49 -11.99 5.10 6.14
N GLY A 50 -12.70 4.02 5.79
CA GLY A 50 -13.02 3.74 4.40
C GLY A 50 -13.88 4.82 3.75
N PHE A 51 -13.54 5.19 2.53
CA PHE A 51 -14.41 6.08 1.76
C PHE A 51 -15.75 5.41 1.42
N ARG A 52 -16.76 6.21 1.18
CA ARG A 52 -18.08 5.68 0.78
C ARG A 52 -18.11 5.45 -0.73
N ARG A 53 -18.57 4.28 -1.19
CA ARG A 53 -18.68 3.94 -2.62
C ARG A 53 -19.34 5.04 -3.48
N ARG A 54 -20.32 5.75 -2.94
CA ARG A 54 -20.96 6.89 -3.61
C ARG A 54 -20.01 8.05 -3.94
N ALA A 55 -18.82 8.09 -3.33
CA ALA A 55 -17.82 9.11 -3.61
C ALA A 55 -17.00 8.81 -4.88
N ILE A 56 -16.96 7.57 -5.34
CA ILE A 56 -16.14 7.13 -6.49
C ILE A 56 -16.34 8.01 -7.74
N PRO A 57 -17.58 8.28 -8.21
CA PRO A 57 -17.75 9.13 -9.39
C PRO A 57 -17.25 10.57 -9.19
N ARG A 58 -17.38 11.10 -7.99
CA ARG A 58 -16.87 12.44 -7.66
C ARG A 58 -15.34 12.46 -7.62
N MET A 59 -14.70 11.46 -7.00
CA MET A 59 -13.24 11.34 -6.97
C MET A 59 -12.68 11.25 -8.40
N ARG A 60 -13.28 10.42 -9.26
CA ARG A 60 -12.88 10.29 -10.67
C ARG A 60 -13.01 11.63 -11.40
N ALA A 61 -14.15 12.31 -11.28
CA ALA A 61 -14.37 13.59 -11.94
C ALA A 61 -13.36 14.67 -11.47
N GLU A 62 -13.01 14.68 -10.18
CA GLU A 62 -12.02 15.58 -9.62
C GLU A 62 -10.62 15.28 -10.17
N ILE A 63 -10.21 14.02 -10.20
CA ILE A 63 -8.91 13.58 -10.76
C ILE A 63 -8.83 13.90 -12.26
N ASP A 64 -9.88 13.62 -13.03
CA ASP A 64 -9.92 13.93 -14.46
C ASP A 64 -9.83 15.45 -14.72
N ALA A 65 -10.44 16.26 -13.86
CA ALA A 65 -10.32 17.72 -13.96
C ALA A 65 -8.89 18.19 -13.63
N LEU A 66 -8.25 17.60 -12.62
CA LEU A 66 -6.87 17.92 -12.25
C LEU A 66 -5.85 17.46 -13.31
N ASN A 67 -6.06 16.30 -13.93
CA ASN A 67 -5.24 15.84 -15.07
C ASN A 67 -5.38 16.77 -16.31
N ARG A 68 -6.52 17.43 -16.49
CA ARG A 68 -6.67 18.47 -17.53
C ARG A 68 -6.03 19.81 -17.12
N LYS A 69 -5.95 20.11 -15.84
CA LYS A 69 -5.40 21.35 -15.29
C LYS A 69 -3.88 21.34 -15.22
N TYR A 70 -3.28 20.19 -14.93
CA TYR A 70 -1.85 20.02 -14.73
C TYR A 70 -1.33 19.00 -15.75
N ASP A 71 -0.51 19.46 -16.69
CA ASP A 71 0.06 18.65 -17.79
C ASP A 71 1.46 18.11 -17.49
N ASP A 72 2.03 18.51 -16.35
CA ASP A 72 3.37 18.16 -15.89
C ASP A 72 3.39 17.00 -14.89
N ILE A 73 2.22 16.44 -14.52
CA ILE A 73 2.09 15.33 -13.59
C ILE A 73 0.90 14.44 -13.96
N GLU A 74 1.06 13.13 -13.88
CA GLU A 74 -0.03 12.17 -14.05
C GLU A 74 -0.67 11.82 -12.70
N ILE A 75 -1.99 11.91 -12.60
CA ILE A 75 -2.75 11.68 -11.36
C ILE A 75 -3.60 10.45 -11.55
N PHE A 76 -3.32 9.40 -10.77
CA PHE A 76 -4.07 8.14 -10.81
C PHE A 76 -5.15 8.10 -9.74
N MET A 77 -6.32 7.59 -10.14
CA MET A 77 -7.33 7.13 -9.19
C MET A 77 -7.05 5.68 -8.82
N SER A 78 -6.70 5.44 -7.59
CA SER A 78 -6.47 4.11 -7.05
C SER A 78 -7.26 3.92 -5.75
N VAL A 79 -7.04 2.82 -5.08
CA VAL A 79 -7.61 2.50 -3.77
C VAL A 79 -6.63 1.64 -3.00
N GLU A 80 -6.45 1.91 -1.72
CA GLU A 80 -5.84 0.95 -0.82
C GLU A 80 -6.93 0.01 -0.31
N ALA A 81 -7.10 -1.09 -1.05
CA ALA A 81 -8.07 -2.12 -0.75
C ALA A 81 -7.68 -2.91 0.51
N ASN A 82 -8.68 -3.29 1.28
CA ASN A 82 -8.48 -4.12 2.46
C ASN A 82 -8.63 -5.60 2.11
N ILE A 83 -7.66 -6.43 2.53
CA ILE A 83 -7.79 -7.88 2.47
C ILE A 83 -8.68 -8.33 3.62
N LEU A 84 -9.88 -8.84 3.29
CA LEU A 84 -10.95 -9.04 4.26
C LEU A 84 -10.91 -10.38 4.99
N ASN A 85 -10.42 -11.42 4.33
CA ASN A 85 -10.52 -12.78 4.84
C ASN A 85 -9.53 -13.75 4.18
N GLU A 86 -9.49 -14.97 4.71
CA GLU A 86 -8.61 -16.05 4.26
C GLU A 86 -8.93 -16.60 2.86
N SER A 87 -10.05 -16.21 2.26
CA SER A 87 -10.34 -16.53 0.86
C SER A 87 -9.76 -15.51 -0.12
N GLY A 88 -9.04 -14.48 0.38
CA GLY A 88 -8.39 -13.47 -0.45
C GLY A 88 -9.37 -12.44 -1.03
N GLU A 89 -10.56 -12.30 -0.44
CA GLU A 89 -11.50 -11.27 -0.85
C GLU A 89 -11.00 -9.88 -0.45
N LEU A 90 -11.14 -8.93 -1.36
CA LEU A 90 -10.93 -7.51 -1.10
C LEU A 90 -12.26 -6.81 -0.84
N ASP A 91 -12.20 -5.62 -0.26
CA ASP A 91 -13.38 -4.74 -0.12
C ASP A 91 -13.69 -3.96 -1.42
N VAL A 92 -12.88 -4.10 -2.43
CA VAL A 92 -13.16 -3.72 -3.83
C VAL A 92 -13.81 -4.93 -4.51
N ARG A 93 -14.99 -4.76 -5.08
CA ARG A 93 -15.69 -5.83 -5.78
C ARG A 93 -15.07 -6.06 -7.17
N PRO A 94 -15.20 -7.27 -7.74
CA PRO A 94 -14.63 -7.55 -9.06
C PRO A 94 -15.05 -6.53 -10.14
N GLU A 95 -16.32 -6.14 -10.15
CA GLU A 95 -16.86 -5.14 -11.09
C GLU A 95 -16.39 -3.70 -10.85
N GLU A 96 -15.83 -3.42 -9.67
CA GLU A 96 -15.32 -2.10 -9.30
C GLU A 96 -13.85 -1.89 -9.73
N PHE A 97 -13.13 -2.96 -10.12
CA PHE A 97 -11.72 -2.84 -10.51
C PHE A 97 -11.50 -1.90 -11.70
N GLU A 98 -12.43 -1.89 -12.65
CA GLU A 98 -12.37 -1.03 -13.84
C GLU A 98 -12.62 0.47 -13.52
N LEU A 99 -13.04 0.79 -12.29
CA LEU A 99 -13.22 2.18 -11.84
C LEU A 99 -11.90 2.82 -11.40
N TYR A 100 -10.87 2.01 -11.18
CA TYR A 100 -9.55 2.42 -10.73
C TYR A 100 -8.50 2.19 -11.80
N ASP A 101 -7.50 3.04 -11.88
CA ASP A 101 -6.37 2.88 -12.80
C ASP A 101 -5.51 1.68 -12.38
N PHE A 102 -5.45 1.41 -11.08
CA PHE A 102 -4.92 0.20 -10.47
C PHE A 102 -5.40 0.08 -9.01
N VAL A 103 -5.14 -1.07 -8.37
CA VAL A 103 -5.48 -1.35 -6.98
C VAL A 103 -4.20 -1.69 -6.22
N ILE A 104 -4.00 -1.05 -5.07
CA ILE A 104 -3.04 -1.49 -4.06
C ILE A 104 -3.80 -2.13 -2.90
N ALA A 105 -3.19 -3.03 -2.16
CA ALA A 105 -3.91 -3.75 -1.11
C ALA A 105 -3.03 -4.09 0.09
N GLY A 106 -3.64 -4.05 1.27
CA GLY A 106 -3.01 -4.43 2.54
C GLY A 106 -3.97 -5.06 3.53
N TYR A 107 -3.43 -5.58 4.62
CA TYR A 107 -4.22 -6.07 5.73
C TYR A 107 -4.32 -4.99 6.81
N HIS A 108 -5.54 -4.56 7.11
CA HIS A 108 -5.82 -3.53 8.11
C HIS A 108 -6.74 -4.03 9.21
N PHE A 109 -6.58 -3.48 10.44
CA PHE A 109 -7.56 -3.66 11.50
C PHE A 109 -8.79 -2.78 11.22
N GLY A 110 -9.94 -3.19 11.75
CA GLY A 110 -11.19 -2.44 11.56
C GLY A 110 -11.89 -2.69 10.23
N THR A 111 -11.45 -3.71 9.49
CA THR A 111 -12.12 -4.15 8.27
C THR A 111 -13.08 -5.29 8.56
N LEU A 112 -14.25 -5.26 7.95
CA LEU A 112 -15.26 -6.29 8.14
C LEU A 112 -15.57 -6.98 6.81
N GLY A 113 -15.24 -8.26 6.71
CA GLY A 113 -15.65 -9.12 5.61
C GLY A 113 -17.09 -9.65 5.82
N LYS A 114 -17.51 -10.60 4.97
CA LYS A 114 -18.83 -11.26 5.06
C LYS A 114 -19.11 -11.93 6.41
N SER A 115 -18.06 -12.24 7.18
CA SER A 115 -18.19 -12.78 8.53
C SER A 115 -17.51 -11.84 9.55
N PRO A 116 -18.24 -10.83 10.08
CA PRO A 116 -17.68 -9.83 11.00
C PRO A 116 -16.99 -10.44 12.22
N PHE A 117 -17.59 -11.48 12.81
CA PHE A 117 -17.01 -12.16 13.97
C PHE A 117 -15.65 -12.82 13.68
N ARG A 118 -15.46 -13.41 12.47
CA ARG A 118 -14.17 -13.99 12.07
C ARG A 118 -13.13 -12.91 11.86
N SER A 119 -13.52 -11.79 11.22
CA SER A 119 -12.64 -10.63 11.03
C SER A 119 -12.18 -10.07 12.39
N LEU A 120 -13.12 -9.80 13.30
CA LEU A 120 -12.80 -9.31 14.65
C LEU A 120 -11.90 -10.28 15.44
N ALA A 121 -12.16 -11.60 15.35
CA ALA A 121 -11.35 -12.60 16.00
C ALA A 121 -9.90 -12.63 15.44
N LEU A 122 -9.73 -12.45 14.14
CA LEU A 122 -8.40 -12.37 13.51
C LEU A 122 -7.68 -11.09 13.94
N HIS A 123 -8.36 -9.94 13.89
CA HIS A 123 -7.81 -8.66 14.33
C HIS A 123 -7.39 -8.71 15.82
N GLY A 124 -8.25 -9.25 16.69
CA GLY A 124 -7.94 -9.40 18.12
C GLY A 124 -6.71 -10.29 18.38
N ARG A 125 -6.56 -11.39 17.65
CA ARG A 125 -5.40 -12.27 17.75
C ARG A 125 -4.12 -11.59 17.29
N ASN A 126 -4.15 -10.90 16.16
CA ASN A 126 -3.01 -10.16 15.64
C ASN A 126 -2.61 -9.01 16.58
N LEU A 127 -3.59 -8.25 17.08
CA LEU A 127 -3.35 -7.17 18.05
C LEU A 127 -2.74 -7.71 19.36
N ALA A 128 -3.24 -8.84 19.87
CA ALA A 128 -2.70 -9.47 21.05
C ALA A 128 -1.27 -10.00 20.84
N ALA A 129 -1.00 -10.58 19.66
CA ALA A 129 0.34 -11.05 19.30
C ALA A 129 1.33 -9.88 19.17
N ALA A 130 0.92 -8.79 18.49
CA ALA A 130 1.74 -7.58 18.36
C ALA A 130 2.10 -6.95 19.72
N ARG A 131 1.12 -6.84 20.64
CA ARG A 131 1.35 -6.34 22.00
C ARG A 131 2.30 -7.20 22.81
N ARG A 132 2.33 -8.51 22.56
CA ARG A 132 3.23 -9.47 23.22
C ARG A 132 4.60 -9.57 22.53
N GLY A 133 4.78 -8.93 21.38
CA GLY A 133 5.98 -9.07 20.55
C GLY A 133 6.20 -10.49 20.02
N ARG A 134 5.16 -11.34 20.00
CA ARG A 134 5.29 -12.75 19.61
C ARG A 134 4.07 -13.26 18.87
N TYR A 135 4.29 -13.78 17.67
CA TYR A 135 3.30 -14.45 16.84
C TYR A 135 3.48 -15.97 16.90
N SER A 136 2.39 -16.72 16.99
CA SER A 136 2.45 -18.19 16.82
C SER A 136 2.57 -18.52 15.34
N GLU A 137 3.23 -19.62 15.03
CA GLU A 137 3.35 -20.13 13.66
C GLU A 137 1.99 -20.31 12.99
N LYS A 138 0.99 -20.84 13.71
CA LYS A 138 -0.39 -20.98 13.26
C LYS A 138 -1.01 -19.63 12.85
N LEU A 139 -0.74 -18.56 13.60
CA LEU A 139 -1.27 -17.24 13.27
C LEU A 139 -0.55 -16.63 12.06
N MET A 140 0.79 -16.79 12.00
CA MET A 140 1.58 -16.37 10.85
C MET A 140 1.13 -17.09 9.57
N ARG A 141 0.94 -18.43 9.64
CA ARG A 141 0.41 -19.20 8.49
C ARG A 141 -0.92 -18.63 8.01
N ARG A 142 -1.84 -18.37 8.92
CA ARG A 142 -3.14 -17.79 8.60
C ARG A 142 -3.05 -16.42 7.92
N ASN A 143 -2.18 -15.55 8.44
CA ASN A 143 -1.92 -14.24 7.84
C ASN A 143 -1.27 -14.38 6.45
N THR A 144 -0.35 -15.31 6.29
CA THR A 144 0.30 -15.60 5.01
C THR A 144 -0.70 -16.10 3.99
N ASP A 145 -1.50 -17.11 4.33
CA ASP A 145 -2.52 -17.69 3.43
C ASP A 145 -3.53 -16.63 2.95
N LEU A 146 -3.90 -15.70 3.84
CA LEU A 146 -4.76 -14.56 3.51
C LEU A 146 -4.14 -13.69 2.41
N VAL A 147 -2.86 -13.33 2.56
CA VAL A 147 -2.13 -12.51 1.58
C VAL A 147 -1.91 -13.26 0.27
N LEU A 148 -1.47 -14.52 0.33
CA LEU A 148 -1.22 -15.34 -0.86
C LEU A 148 -2.47 -15.49 -1.71
N ARG A 149 -3.61 -15.77 -1.09
CA ARG A 149 -4.89 -15.89 -1.82
C ARG A 149 -5.39 -14.56 -2.37
N ALA A 150 -5.11 -13.44 -1.70
CA ALA A 150 -5.43 -12.13 -2.25
C ALA A 150 -4.61 -11.82 -3.50
N LEU A 151 -3.31 -12.13 -3.49
CA LEU A 151 -2.41 -11.97 -4.64
C LEU A 151 -2.80 -12.89 -5.80
N GLU A 152 -3.21 -14.12 -5.52
CA GLU A 152 -3.62 -15.10 -6.53
C GLU A 152 -4.91 -14.69 -7.26
N LYS A 153 -5.87 -14.14 -6.52
CA LYS A 153 -7.23 -13.89 -7.04
C LYS A 153 -7.44 -12.50 -7.62
N ASN A 154 -6.60 -11.55 -7.27
CA ASN A 154 -6.84 -10.15 -7.61
C ASN A 154 -5.63 -9.54 -8.32
N ARG A 155 -5.89 -8.57 -9.21
CA ARG A 155 -4.86 -7.76 -9.86
C ARG A 155 -4.37 -6.68 -8.91
N ILE A 156 -3.47 -7.02 -8.00
CA ILE A 156 -2.90 -6.09 -7.02
C ILE A 156 -1.59 -5.53 -7.57
N ARG A 157 -1.52 -4.21 -7.76
CA ARG A 157 -0.31 -3.53 -8.23
C ARG A 157 0.77 -3.50 -7.15
N THR A 158 0.39 -3.23 -5.90
CA THR A 158 1.29 -3.12 -4.76
C THR A 158 0.67 -3.79 -3.54
N LEU A 159 1.44 -4.65 -2.88
CA LEU A 159 1.12 -5.13 -1.54
C LEU A 159 1.68 -4.12 -0.53
N THR A 160 0.78 -3.39 0.15
CA THR A 160 1.14 -2.30 1.07
C THR A 160 1.64 -2.84 2.41
N HIS A 161 2.67 -2.21 2.97
CA HIS A 161 3.29 -2.46 4.29
C HIS A 161 3.13 -3.92 4.81
N PRO A 162 3.59 -4.95 4.04
CA PRO A 162 3.37 -6.36 4.36
C PRO A 162 3.93 -6.70 5.74
N GLY A 163 3.10 -7.34 6.57
CA GLY A 163 3.49 -7.73 7.93
C GLY A 163 3.19 -6.70 9.02
N ASP A 164 2.79 -5.46 8.71
CA ASP A 164 2.56 -4.40 9.72
C ASP A 164 1.47 -4.75 10.73
N LYS A 165 0.33 -5.25 10.29
CA LYS A 165 -0.80 -5.59 11.17
C LYS A 165 -0.91 -7.09 11.47
N GLY A 166 -0.04 -7.91 10.90
CA GLY A 166 -0.05 -9.35 11.09
C GLY A 166 1.19 -9.98 10.45
N ALA A 167 2.10 -10.51 11.29
CA ALA A 167 3.31 -11.16 10.81
C ALA A 167 2.99 -12.31 9.83
N VAL A 168 3.81 -12.43 8.80
CA VAL A 168 3.69 -13.41 7.71
C VAL A 168 4.99 -14.19 7.52
N PHE A 169 4.95 -15.30 6.82
CA PHE A 169 6.14 -15.93 6.25
C PHE A 169 6.56 -15.14 5.02
N LEU A 170 7.53 -14.27 5.22
CA LEU A 170 7.88 -13.22 4.25
C LEU A 170 8.42 -13.80 2.94
N GLU A 171 9.14 -14.93 3.00
CA GLU A 171 9.68 -15.61 1.83
C GLU A 171 8.58 -16.05 0.86
N GLU A 172 7.50 -16.60 1.39
CA GLU A 172 6.37 -17.05 0.59
C GLU A 172 5.63 -15.86 -0.05
N VAL A 173 5.45 -14.78 0.74
CA VAL A 173 4.81 -13.56 0.25
C VAL A 173 5.67 -12.89 -0.83
N ALA A 174 6.99 -12.83 -0.65
CA ALA A 174 7.90 -12.26 -1.64
C ALA A 174 7.92 -13.07 -2.95
N ALA A 175 7.93 -14.41 -2.85
CA ALA A 175 7.83 -15.30 -4.01
C ALA A 175 6.50 -15.12 -4.75
N ALA A 176 5.39 -15.01 -4.04
CA ALA A 176 4.08 -14.78 -4.63
C ALA A 176 3.99 -13.40 -5.31
N CYS A 177 4.50 -12.33 -4.67
CA CYS A 177 4.57 -11.01 -5.29
C CYS A 177 5.41 -11.03 -6.57
N ALA A 178 6.54 -11.74 -6.58
CA ALA A 178 7.35 -11.89 -7.79
C ALA A 178 6.61 -12.64 -8.90
N ALA A 179 5.90 -13.72 -8.56
CA ALA A 179 5.14 -14.53 -9.51
C ALA A 179 3.95 -13.78 -10.13
N THR A 180 3.28 -12.92 -9.37
CA THR A 180 2.13 -12.13 -9.83
C THR A 180 2.51 -10.78 -10.44
N GLY A 181 3.79 -10.37 -10.37
CA GLY A 181 4.25 -9.05 -10.80
C GLY A 181 3.81 -7.91 -9.86
N THR A 182 3.37 -8.25 -8.63
CA THR A 182 2.98 -7.30 -7.59
C THR A 182 4.24 -6.68 -6.97
N TYR A 183 4.27 -5.37 -6.81
CA TYR A 183 5.34 -4.70 -6.06
C TYR A 183 5.16 -4.90 -4.55
N MET A 184 6.27 -5.08 -3.84
CA MET A 184 6.27 -5.14 -2.38
C MET A 184 6.65 -3.78 -1.83
N GLU A 185 5.79 -3.19 -1.00
CA GLU A 185 6.03 -1.84 -0.50
C GLU A 185 7.06 -1.81 0.62
N ILE A 186 7.99 -0.85 0.52
CA ILE A 186 8.83 -0.36 1.62
C ILE A 186 8.22 0.96 2.08
N SER A 187 7.31 0.92 3.03
CA SER A 187 6.58 2.10 3.48
C SER A 187 7.50 3.09 4.20
N ASN A 188 7.41 4.38 3.83
CA ASN A 188 8.15 5.43 4.55
C ASN A 188 7.55 5.74 5.92
N ARG A 189 6.27 5.43 6.13
CA ARG A 189 5.53 5.64 7.38
C ARG A 189 5.66 4.48 8.35
N HIS A 190 5.47 3.24 7.87
CA HIS A 190 5.54 2.02 8.65
C HIS A 190 6.98 1.50 8.77
N ARG A 191 7.24 0.67 9.78
CA ARG A 191 8.57 0.07 9.99
C ARG A 191 8.82 -1.14 9.10
N GLN A 192 7.79 -1.78 8.63
CA GLN A 192 7.85 -2.89 7.67
C GLN A 192 8.11 -2.34 6.27
N LEU A 193 8.92 -2.89 5.48
CA LEU A 193 9.88 -3.94 5.72
C LEU A 193 11.12 -3.41 6.46
N THR A 194 11.64 -4.15 7.44
CA THR A 194 12.93 -3.86 8.06
C THR A 194 14.09 -4.11 7.10
N THR A 195 15.28 -3.67 7.44
CA THR A 195 16.50 -3.90 6.63
C THR A 195 16.74 -5.39 6.37
N GLU A 196 16.54 -6.25 7.39
CA GLU A 196 16.69 -7.70 7.30
C GLU A 196 15.61 -8.32 6.42
N GLU A 197 14.38 -7.85 6.55
CA GLU A 197 13.24 -8.28 5.74
C GLU A 197 13.41 -7.90 4.27
N ILE A 198 13.94 -6.71 3.97
CA ILE A 198 14.28 -6.30 2.60
C ILE A 198 15.33 -7.24 2.00
N ARG A 199 16.42 -7.55 2.75
CA ARG A 199 17.45 -8.51 2.32
C ARG A 199 16.85 -9.88 2.04
N LEU A 200 15.98 -10.36 2.93
CA LEU A 200 15.31 -11.66 2.78
C LEU A 200 14.42 -11.69 1.54
N ALA A 201 13.50 -10.74 1.43
CA ALA A 201 12.56 -10.67 0.31
C ALA A 201 13.27 -10.49 -1.05
N SER A 202 14.39 -9.75 -1.08
CA SER A 202 15.14 -9.52 -2.32
C SER A 202 15.67 -10.79 -2.98
N ARG A 203 15.83 -11.88 -2.24
CA ARG A 203 16.29 -13.18 -2.76
C ARG A 203 15.27 -13.86 -3.69
N TYR A 204 14.00 -13.45 -3.63
CA TYR A 204 12.88 -14.05 -4.36
C TYR A 204 12.53 -13.31 -5.67
N GLY A 205 13.36 -12.39 -6.13
CA GLY A 205 13.17 -11.70 -7.41
C GLY A 205 12.08 -10.63 -7.42
N VAL A 206 11.42 -10.37 -6.29
CA VAL A 206 10.38 -9.34 -6.18
C VAL A 206 10.94 -7.94 -6.45
N LYS A 207 10.17 -7.09 -7.10
CA LYS A 207 10.44 -5.66 -7.21
C LYS A 207 9.79 -4.91 -6.07
N PHE A 208 10.44 -3.85 -5.63
CA PHE A 208 9.96 -3.01 -4.53
C PHE A 208 9.44 -1.66 -5.06
N ILE A 209 8.62 -1.03 -4.26
CA ILE A 209 8.17 0.35 -4.42
C ILE A 209 8.25 1.04 -3.07
N ILE A 210 8.60 2.32 -3.04
CA ILE A 210 8.48 3.13 -1.83
C ILE A 210 7.16 3.89 -1.88
N GLY A 211 6.32 3.72 -0.86
CA GLY A 211 5.14 4.53 -0.63
C GLY A 211 5.36 5.49 0.53
N SER A 212 4.94 6.75 0.37
CA SER A 212 4.98 7.69 1.49
C SER A 212 3.93 7.35 2.56
N ASP A 213 2.82 6.77 2.14
CA ASP A 213 1.62 6.57 2.96
C ASP A 213 1.20 7.90 3.61
N ALA A 214 1.20 8.95 2.78
CA ALA A 214 0.97 10.32 3.21
C ALA A 214 -0.48 10.53 3.63
N HIS A 215 -0.69 11.01 4.85
CA HIS A 215 -1.99 11.39 5.41
C HIS A 215 -2.12 12.90 5.58
N VAL A 216 -1.08 13.63 5.24
CA VAL A 216 -1.02 15.10 5.16
C VAL A 216 -0.23 15.47 3.92
N PRO A 217 -0.59 16.53 3.20
CA PRO A 217 0.00 16.84 1.89
C PRO A 217 1.52 16.97 1.92
N ASP A 218 2.10 17.60 2.94
CA ASP A 218 3.56 17.81 3.07
C ASP A 218 4.38 16.50 3.15
N ARG A 219 3.73 15.37 3.39
CA ARG A 219 4.35 14.05 3.41
C ARG A 219 4.32 13.33 2.07
N VAL A 220 3.57 13.80 1.10
CA VAL A 220 3.58 13.22 -0.27
C VAL A 220 5.00 13.24 -0.82
N GLY A 221 5.45 12.12 -1.38
CA GLY A 221 6.79 11.98 -1.96
C GLY A 221 7.94 11.91 -0.96
N THR A 222 7.67 11.79 0.36
CA THR A 222 8.74 11.55 1.35
C THR A 222 9.21 10.11 1.31
N CYS A 223 10.52 9.88 1.40
CA CYS A 223 11.10 8.53 1.28
C CYS A 223 12.29 8.28 2.21
N GLU A 224 12.68 9.22 3.05
CA GLU A 224 13.95 9.22 3.77
C GLU A 224 14.16 7.93 4.57
N ARG A 225 13.18 7.54 5.38
CA ARG A 225 13.25 6.32 6.21
C ARG A 225 13.27 5.03 5.40
N ALA A 226 12.53 5.01 4.28
CA ALA A 226 12.52 3.87 3.37
C ALA A 226 13.84 3.77 2.61
N ALA A 227 14.35 4.87 2.10
CA ALA A 227 15.63 4.96 1.39
C ALA A 227 16.81 4.56 2.30
N GLU A 228 16.82 4.97 3.57
CA GLU A 228 17.80 4.53 4.56
C GLU A 228 17.81 3.00 4.72
N ARG A 229 16.62 2.36 4.79
CA ARG A 229 16.51 0.90 4.88
C ARG A 229 16.95 0.20 3.60
N VAL A 230 16.64 0.77 2.44
CA VAL A 230 17.12 0.27 1.13
C VAL A 230 18.65 0.29 1.10
N ALA A 231 19.28 1.41 1.46
CA ALA A 231 20.73 1.55 1.51
C ALA A 231 21.37 0.59 2.53
N ALA A 232 20.83 0.52 3.75
CA ALA A 232 21.30 -0.37 4.82
C ALA A 232 21.14 -1.86 4.47
N ALA A 233 20.13 -2.20 3.64
CA ALA A 233 19.94 -3.56 3.13
C ALA A 233 20.95 -3.93 2.03
N GLY A 234 21.63 -2.96 1.44
CA GLY A 234 22.46 -3.17 0.24
C GLY A 234 21.62 -3.57 -0.96
N LEU A 235 20.36 -3.16 -0.99
CA LEU A 235 19.47 -3.42 -2.14
C LEU A 235 19.87 -2.51 -3.29
N ASP A 236 20.04 -3.10 -4.48
CA ASP A 236 20.23 -2.32 -5.70
C ASP A 236 19.02 -1.38 -5.89
N PRO A 237 19.24 -0.05 -5.95
CA PRO A 237 18.18 0.92 -6.18
C PRO A 237 17.32 0.65 -7.43
N ALA A 238 17.88 0.03 -8.47
CA ALA A 238 17.15 -0.38 -9.66
C ALA A 238 16.05 -1.42 -9.39
N ARG A 239 16.09 -2.08 -8.25
CA ARG A 239 15.03 -2.99 -7.77
C ARG A 239 13.85 -2.25 -7.15
N VAL A 240 13.98 -0.95 -6.86
CA VAL A 240 12.93 -0.08 -6.32
C VAL A 240 12.42 0.81 -7.46
N VAL A 241 11.24 0.51 -7.96
CA VAL A 241 10.73 1.01 -9.26
C VAL A 241 10.54 2.52 -9.33
N ASN A 242 10.46 3.21 -8.20
CA ASN A 242 10.24 4.66 -8.11
C ASN A 242 11.37 5.41 -7.40
N LEU A 243 12.53 4.80 -7.19
CA LEU A 243 13.66 5.41 -6.48
C LEU A 243 14.78 5.78 -7.47
N ILE A 244 15.27 6.99 -7.38
CA ILE A 244 16.48 7.42 -8.10
C ILE A 244 17.55 7.91 -7.14
N VAL A 245 18.80 7.64 -7.50
CA VAL A 245 19.98 8.16 -6.79
C VAL A 245 20.38 9.49 -7.44
N THR A 246 20.45 10.54 -6.63
CA THR A 246 20.89 11.87 -7.08
C THR A 246 22.35 12.08 -6.70
N THR A 247 23.11 12.60 -7.62
CA THR A 247 24.52 13.01 -7.44
C THR A 247 24.65 14.20 -6.51
#